data_d06a790094cb4fbcffa9c991fff769bd
#
_entry.id   d06a790094cb4fbcffa9c991fff769bd
#
_cell.length_a   1.000
_cell.length_b   1.000
_cell.length_c   1.000
_cell.angle_alpha   90.00
_cell.angle_beta   90.00
_cell.angle_gamma   90.00
#
_symmetry.space_group_name_H-M   'P 1'
#
loop_
_entity.id
_entity.type
_entity.pdbx_description
1 polymer ?
#
loop_
_entity_poly.entity_id
_entity_poly.type
_entity_poly.pdbx_seq_one_letter_code
_entity_poly.pdbx_strand_id
1 'polypeptide(L)'
;MDIAVTELMERFYGLLWPMLRISALLVAAPIFSLRALNLRIRIVLAMAITWLVYPLHDWPVIDPLTPAGLLEISNQLMIGLLMGLMLQVVTAAIVLAGQSIANAIGLSMATMIDPNMGNVPVISQFLLIMATLIFVGLGGHALLLNLVVESFNTLPIGSNLMTTEAMKHVIAWSSMLFLGALLTALPVIVALLFINIGLGVATRAAPSLNIFSVGFPAMIFAGFGVLILALPSIGARIQWLWMQGFFQVRALVGIS
;
A
#
# COMPACT_ATOMS: atom_id res chain seq x y z
N MET A 1 -7.80 33.50 35.71
CA MET A 1 -7.33 32.09 35.60
C MET A 1 -8.15 31.31 34.58
N ASP A 2 -9.48 31.52 34.56
CA ASP A 2 -10.37 30.79 33.64
C ASP A 2 -10.13 31.09 32.15
N ILE A 3 -9.78 32.32 31.76
CA ILE A 3 -9.51 32.71 30.38
C ILE A 3 -8.28 31.96 29.81
N ALA A 4 -7.21 31.82 30.59
CA ALA A 4 -5.99 31.13 30.16
C ALA A 4 -6.22 29.61 30.01
N VAL A 5 -7.09 29.03 30.84
CA VAL A 5 -7.47 27.60 30.76
C VAL A 5 -8.33 27.36 29.50
N THR A 6 -9.28 28.22 29.22
CA THR A 6 -10.14 28.12 28.03
C THR A 6 -9.31 28.23 26.75
N GLU A 7 -8.41 29.21 26.67
CA GLU A 7 -7.52 29.37 25.52
C GLU A 7 -6.58 28.18 25.32
N LEU A 8 -6.07 27.58 26.41
CA LEU A 8 -5.25 26.37 26.33
C LEU A 8 -6.04 25.18 25.83
N MET A 9 -7.29 25.02 26.28
CA MET A 9 -8.18 23.96 25.83
C MET A 9 -8.54 24.10 24.36
N GLU A 10 -8.83 25.32 23.88
CA GLU A 10 -9.12 25.59 22.47
C GLU A 10 -7.93 25.24 21.58
N ARG A 11 -6.71 25.61 21.97
CA ARG A 11 -5.47 25.23 21.24
C ARG A 11 -5.25 23.73 21.24
N PHE A 12 -5.54 23.06 22.37
CA PHE A 12 -5.41 21.60 22.45
C PHE A 12 -6.42 20.90 21.52
N TYR A 13 -7.68 21.35 21.51
CA TYR A 13 -8.69 20.79 20.60
C TYR A 13 -8.34 21.04 19.13
N GLY A 14 -7.84 22.22 18.81
CA GLY A 14 -7.38 22.54 17.45
C GLY A 14 -6.23 21.65 16.97
N LEU A 15 -5.32 21.21 17.85
CA LEU A 15 -4.25 20.26 17.52
C LEU A 15 -4.73 18.81 17.41
N LEU A 16 -5.77 18.44 18.14
CA LEU A 16 -6.27 17.07 18.18
C LEU A 16 -6.78 16.61 16.82
N TRP A 17 -7.54 17.44 16.12
CA TRP A 17 -8.20 17.09 14.86
C TRP A 17 -7.23 16.73 13.73
N PRO A 18 -6.25 17.58 13.37
CA PRO A 18 -5.27 17.21 12.36
C PRO A 18 -4.40 16.03 12.79
N MET A 19 -4.09 15.91 14.09
CA MET A 19 -3.33 14.78 14.61
C MET A 19 -4.04 13.45 14.39
N LEU A 20 -5.37 13.37 14.55
CA LEU A 20 -6.15 12.16 14.32
C LEU A 20 -6.07 11.72 12.85
N ARG A 21 -6.31 12.62 11.90
CA ARG A 21 -6.24 12.30 10.46
C ARG A 21 -4.84 11.88 10.03
N ILE A 22 -3.82 12.63 10.44
CA ILE A 22 -2.42 12.35 10.10
C ILE A 22 -1.96 11.04 10.71
N SER A 23 -2.27 10.78 12.00
CA SER A 23 -1.90 9.53 12.65
C SER A 23 -2.56 8.31 12.00
N ALA A 24 -3.85 8.40 11.68
CA ALA A 24 -4.59 7.35 10.98
C ALA A 24 -3.99 7.04 9.60
N LEU A 25 -3.63 8.07 8.84
CA LEU A 25 -2.92 7.92 7.56
C LEU A 25 -1.58 7.20 7.75
N LEU A 26 -0.74 7.63 8.70
CA LEU A 26 0.57 7.02 8.94
C LEU A 26 0.49 5.57 9.42
N VAL A 27 -0.60 5.20 10.10
CA VAL A 27 -0.85 3.81 10.49
C VAL A 27 -1.21 2.95 9.29
N ALA A 28 -2.02 3.46 8.35
CA ALA A 28 -2.52 2.71 7.21
C ALA A 28 -1.60 2.77 5.98
N ALA A 29 -0.80 3.83 5.83
CA ALA A 29 0.07 4.01 4.66
C ALA A 29 1.21 2.98 4.63
N PRO A 30 1.46 2.30 3.49
CA PRO A 30 2.28 1.09 3.41
C PRO A 30 3.73 1.27 3.86
N ILE A 31 4.34 2.43 3.59
CA ILE A 31 5.74 2.68 3.97
C ILE A 31 5.88 2.96 5.46
N PHE A 32 4.92 3.68 6.03
CA PHE A 32 4.92 4.01 7.45
C PHE A 32 4.38 2.86 8.31
N SER A 33 3.64 1.91 7.72
CA SER A 33 3.13 0.70 8.39
C SER A 33 4.15 -0.45 8.46
N LEU A 34 5.35 -0.29 7.88
CA LEU A 34 6.41 -1.30 7.97
C LEU A 34 6.74 -1.64 9.44
N ARG A 35 7.00 -2.92 9.71
CA ARG A 35 7.38 -3.43 11.05
C ARG A 35 8.61 -2.73 11.64
N ALA A 36 9.45 -2.13 10.78
CA ALA A 36 10.62 -1.38 11.17
C ALA A 36 10.31 -0.07 11.92
N LEU A 37 9.13 0.52 11.70
CA LEU A 37 8.70 1.75 12.37
C LEU A 37 7.85 1.43 13.59
N ASN A 38 8.45 1.61 14.78
CA ASN A 38 7.75 1.45 16.04
C ASN A 38 6.59 2.47 16.14
N LEU A 39 5.51 2.08 16.81
CA LEU A 39 4.35 2.95 17.06
C LEU A 39 4.75 4.31 17.66
N ARG A 40 5.73 4.33 18.55
CA ARG A 40 6.26 5.57 19.15
C ARG A 40 6.79 6.55 18.10
N ILE A 41 7.54 6.06 17.12
CA ILE A 41 8.08 6.88 16.03
C ILE A 41 6.95 7.46 15.19
N ARG A 42 5.90 6.68 14.91
CA ARG A 42 4.73 7.16 14.15
C ARG A 42 3.97 8.25 14.88
N ILE A 43 3.80 8.12 16.20
CA ILE A 43 3.14 9.15 17.03
C ILE A 43 3.96 10.44 17.03
N VAL A 44 5.29 10.36 17.24
CA VAL A 44 6.16 11.52 17.20
C VAL A 44 6.16 12.19 15.82
N LEU A 45 6.18 11.39 14.76
CA LEU A 45 6.10 11.90 13.39
C LEU A 45 4.75 12.56 13.11
N ALA A 46 3.64 11.95 13.53
CA ALA A 46 2.30 12.53 13.41
C ALA A 46 2.22 13.87 14.15
N MET A 47 2.76 13.94 15.37
CA MET A 47 2.80 15.17 16.16
C MET A 47 3.64 16.25 15.50
N ALA A 48 4.82 15.91 14.98
CA ALA A 48 5.69 16.86 14.28
C ALA A 48 5.03 17.42 13.02
N ILE A 49 4.38 16.57 12.22
CA ILE A 49 3.65 16.99 11.02
C ILE A 49 2.45 17.85 11.42
N THR A 50 1.70 17.46 12.45
CA THR A 50 0.57 18.24 12.98
C THR A 50 1.02 19.64 13.41
N TRP A 51 2.13 19.72 14.12
CA TRP A 51 2.70 21.02 14.53
C TRP A 51 3.05 21.91 13.35
N LEU A 52 3.58 21.33 12.26
CA LEU A 52 3.90 22.04 11.02
C LEU A 52 2.65 22.51 10.27
N VAL A 53 1.58 21.70 10.28
CA VAL A 53 0.32 21.97 9.56
C VAL A 53 -0.57 22.93 10.36
N TYR A 54 -0.45 22.94 11.68
CA TYR A 54 -1.32 23.71 12.58
C TYR A 54 -1.45 25.21 12.18
N PRO A 55 -0.37 25.95 11.88
CA PRO A 55 -0.49 27.36 11.52
C PRO A 55 -1.04 27.64 10.11
N LEU A 56 -1.26 26.60 9.30
CA LEU A 56 -1.70 26.75 7.91
C LEU A 56 -3.23 26.86 7.76
N HIS A 57 -3.99 26.50 8.80
CA HIS A 57 -5.46 26.43 8.75
C HIS A 57 -6.06 26.96 10.04
N ASP A 58 -7.29 27.48 9.93
CA ASP A 58 -8.13 27.79 11.08
C ASP A 58 -8.87 26.53 11.52
N TRP A 59 -8.68 26.12 12.77
CA TRP A 59 -9.24 24.87 13.29
C TRP A 59 -10.51 25.17 14.07
N PRO A 60 -11.64 24.46 13.82
CA PRO A 60 -12.86 24.65 14.58
C PRO A 60 -12.68 24.12 16.01
N VAL A 61 -13.19 24.89 16.96
CA VAL A 61 -13.23 24.50 18.38
C VAL A 61 -14.44 23.60 18.60
N ILE A 62 -14.27 22.30 18.42
CA ILE A 62 -15.29 21.28 18.70
C ILE A 62 -14.83 20.53 19.94
N ASP A 63 -15.70 20.42 20.95
CA ASP A 63 -15.40 19.64 22.15
C ASP A 63 -15.45 18.14 21.81
N PRO A 64 -14.34 17.40 21.93
CA PRO A 64 -14.27 15.98 21.59
C PRO A 64 -15.13 15.08 22.46
N LEU A 65 -15.58 15.54 23.64
CA LEU A 65 -16.42 14.78 24.56
C LEU A 65 -17.92 14.90 24.25
N THR A 66 -18.30 15.77 23.32
CA THR A 66 -19.69 15.87 22.85
C THR A 66 -20.02 14.77 21.83
N PRO A 67 -21.30 14.41 21.63
CA PRO A 67 -21.70 13.48 20.58
C PRO A 67 -21.20 13.91 19.18
N ALA A 68 -21.20 15.20 18.89
CA ALA A 68 -20.68 15.77 17.65
C ALA A 68 -19.15 15.56 17.55
N GLY A 69 -18.41 15.78 18.64
CA GLY A 69 -16.98 15.54 18.69
C GLY A 69 -16.61 14.06 18.49
N LEU A 70 -17.37 13.13 19.09
CA LEU A 70 -17.15 11.69 18.90
C LEU A 70 -17.37 11.26 17.44
N LEU A 71 -18.40 11.80 16.79
CA LEU A 71 -18.61 11.58 15.35
C LEU A 71 -17.44 12.14 14.54
N GLU A 72 -16.96 13.31 14.90
CA GLU A 72 -15.83 13.93 14.19
C GLU A 72 -14.52 13.17 14.39
N ILE A 73 -14.24 12.62 15.58
CA ILE A 73 -13.12 11.68 15.79
C ILE A 73 -13.22 10.52 14.80
N SER A 74 -14.40 9.90 14.69
CA SER A 74 -14.62 8.80 13.74
C SER A 74 -14.37 9.24 12.31
N ASN A 75 -14.87 10.40 11.90
CA ASN A 75 -14.67 10.95 10.55
C ASN A 75 -13.20 11.18 10.25
N GLN A 76 -12.45 11.84 11.13
CA GLN A 76 -11.04 12.14 10.92
C GLN A 76 -10.19 10.86 10.81
N LEU A 77 -10.45 9.88 11.67
CA LEU A 77 -9.81 8.58 11.61
C LEU A 77 -10.13 7.85 10.30
N MET A 78 -11.40 7.85 9.88
CA MET A 78 -11.82 7.21 8.63
C MET A 78 -11.18 7.84 7.40
N ILE A 79 -11.12 9.17 7.32
CA ILE A 79 -10.45 9.88 6.20
C ILE A 79 -8.99 9.42 6.11
N GLY A 80 -8.24 9.51 7.21
CA GLY A 80 -6.83 9.12 7.23
C GLY A 80 -6.62 7.65 6.88
N LEU A 81 -7.43 6.74 7.47
CA LEU A 81 -7.36 5.31 7.18
C LEU A 81 -7.67 5.00 5.71
N LEU A 82 -8.72 5.59 5.14
CA LEU A 82 -9.09 5.34 3.74
C LEU A 82 -8.02 5.82 2.77
N MET A 83 -7.42 6.99 3.00
CA MET A 83 -6.29 7.47 2.19
C MET A 83 -5.11 6.47 2.23
N GLY A 84 -4.77 5.98 3.42
CA GLY A 84 -3.69 4.99 3.58
C GLY A 84 -4.04 3.63 2.97
N LEU A 85 -5.27 3.14 3.17
CA LEU A 85 -5.75 1.88 2.62
C LEU A 85 -5.75 1.86 1.09
N MET A 86 -6.07 2.97 0.42
CA MET A 86 -5.99 3.05 -1.02
C MET A 86 -4.58 2.81 -1.56
N LEU A 87 -3.56 3.29 -0.87
CA LEU A 87 -2.17 2.98 -1.22
C LEU A 87 -1.78 1.56 -0.81
N GLN A 88 -2.39 1.02 0.25
CA GLN A 88 -2.16 -0.37 0.65
C GLN A 88 -2.64 -1.38 -0.40
N VAL A 89 -3.67 -1.07 -1.18
CA VAL A 89 -4.12 -1.87 -2.33
C VAL A 89 -2.98 -2.05 -3.35
N VAL A 90 -2.19 -1.00 -3.60
CA VAL A 90 -1.03 -1.06 -4.52
C VAL A 90 0.02 -2.04 -4.01
N THR A 91 0.41 -1.95 -2.74
CA THR A 91 1.39 -2.89 -2.17
C THR A 91 0.88 -4.31 -2.12
N ALA A 92 -0.40 -4.50 -1.81
CA ALA A 92 -1.03 -5.83 -1.83
C ALA A 92 -1.04 -6.43 -3.24
N ALA A 93 -1.31 -5.63 -4.28
CA ALA A 93 -1.22 -6.06 -5.67
C ALA A 93 0.20 -6.53 -6.04
N ILE A 94 1.23 -5.79 -5.62
CA ILE A 94 2.63 -6.13 -5.89
C ILE A 94 3.04 -7.43 -5.17
N VAL A 95 2.63 -7.58 -3.91
CA VAL A 95 2.89 -8.81 -3.14
C VAL A 95 2.21 -10.01 -3.82
N LEU A 96 0.95 -9.86 -4.23
CA LEU A 96 0.20 -10.92 -4.92
C LEU A 96 0.83 -11.26 -6.29
N ALA A 97 1.34 -10.26 -7.02
CA ALA A 97 2.09 -10.48 -8.25
C ALA A 97 3.33 -11.34 -8.00
N GLY A 98 4.11 -10.99 -6.98
CA GLY A 98 5.30 -11.76 -6.59
C GLY A 98 4.98 -13.20 -6.17
N GLN A 99 3.87 -13.42 -5.45
CA GLN A 99 3.40 -14.76 -5.10
C GLN A 99 3.02 -15.56 -6.36
N SER A 100 2.31 -14.94 -7.28
CA SER A 100 1.90 -15.57 -8.54
C SER A 100 3.11 -15.97 -9.39
N ILE A 101 4.12 -15.12 -9.48
CA ILE A 101 5.40 -15.42 -10.16
C ILE A 101 6.14 -16.55 -9.45
N ALA A 102 6.26 -16.50 -8.12
CA ALA A 102 6.92 -17.54 -7.33
C ALA A 102 6.27 -18.92 -7.51
N ASN A 103 4.94 -18.94 -7.53
CA ASN A 103 4.17 -20.16 -7.79
C ASN A 103 4.39 -20.69 -9.21
N ALA A 104 4.44 -19.80 -10.21
CA ALA A 104 4.69 -20.18 -11.59
C ALA A 104 6.11 -20.74 -11.81
N ILE A 105 7.12 -20.28 -11.07
CA ILE A 105 8.49 -20.80 -11.06
C ILE A 105 8.56 -22.17 -10.34
N GLY A 106 7.57 -22.49 -9.47
CA GLY A 106 7.53 -23.71 -8.66
C GLY A 106 8.15 -23.57 -7.27
N LEU A 107 8.51 -22.36 -6.84
CA LEU A 107 9.10 -22.13 -5.50
C LEU A 107 8.15 -22.45 -4.35
N SER A 108 6.84 -22.53 -4.60
CA SER A 108 5.86 -22.97 -3.61
C SER A 108 6.06 -24.41 -3.15
N MET A 109 6.71 -25.28 -3.95
CA MET A 109 7.06 -26.63 -3.51
C MET A 109 8.08 -26.64 -2.37
N ALA A 110 8.98 -25.64 -2.31
CA ALA A 110 9.94 -25.52 -1.21
C ALA A 110 9.26 -25.19 0.14
N THR A 111 8.17 -24.43 0.14
CA THR A 111 7.41 -24.11 1.36
C THR A 111 6.56 -25.29 1.87
N MET A 112 6.25 -26.28 1.01
CA MET A 112 5.61 -27.52 1.42
C MET A 112 6.55 -28.42 2.23
N ILE A 113 7.87 -28.31 2.03
CA ILE A 113 8.88 -29.13 2.70
C ILE A 113 9.20 -28.56 4.09
N ASP A 114 9.18 -27.26 4.27
CA ASP A 114 9.38 -26.60 5.57
C ASP A 114 8.37 -25.49 5.82
N PRO A 115 7.27 -25.75 6.56
CA PRO A 115 6.25 -24.78 6.91
C PRO A 115 6.76 -23.59 7.74
N ASN A 116 7.95 -23.72 8.37
CA ASN A 116 8.52 -22.66 9.21
C ASN A 116 9.28 -21.58 8.42
N MET A 117 9.50 -21.77 7.11
CA MET A 117 10.23 -20.82 6.25
C MET A 117 9.43 -19.55 5.89
N GLY A 118 8.40 -19.21 6.63
CA GLY A 118 7.68 -17.94 6.51
C GLY A 118 6.72 -17.89 5.29
N ASN A 119 5.57 -17.25 5.50
CA ASN A 119 4.44 -17.28 4.54
C ASN A 119 4.60 -16.35 3.31
N VAL A 120 5.70 -15.60 3.17
CA VAL A 120 5.87 -14.66 2.05
C VAL A 120 7.02 -15.11 1.16
N PRO A 121 6.76 -15.49 -0.10
CA PRO A 121 7.80 -15.90 -1.05
C PRO A 121 8.86 -14.81 -1.22
N VAL A 122 10.12 -15.22 -1.39
CA VAL A 122 11.28 -14.33 -1.56
C VAL A 122 11.07 -13.33 -2.71
N ILE A 123 10.43 -13.78 -3.80
CA ILE A 123 10.10 -12.92 -4.95
C ILE A 123 9.15 -11.80 -4.56
N SER A 124 8.13 -12.08 -3.73
CA SER A 124 7.20 -11.04 -3.25
C SER A 124 7.93 -9.99 -2.40
N GLN A 125 8.84 -10.44 -1.54
CA GLN A 125 9.66 -9.53 -0.72
C GLN A 125 10.58 -8.68 -1.59
N PHE A 126 11.22 -9.26 -2.59
CA PHE A 126 12.05 -8.54 -3.54
C PHE A 126 11.25 -7.47 -4.30
N LEU A 127 10.08 -7.83 -4.85
CA LEU A 127 9.21 -6.89 -5.54
C LEU A 127 8.69 -5.78 -4.61
N LEU A 128 8.39 -6.11 -3.35
CA LEU A 128 7.97 -5.13 -2.35
C LEU A 128 9.09 -4.12 -2.03
N ILE A 129 10.34 -4.58 -1.89
CA ILE A 129 11.50 -3.71 -1.69
C ILE A 129 11.67 -2.80 -2.90
N MET A 130 11.64 -3.35 -4.11
CA MET A 130 11.73 -2.58 -5.34
C MET A 130 10.60 -1.53 -5.44
N ALA A 131 9.37 -1.92 -5.10
CA ALA A 131 8.23 -1.02 -5.06
C ALA A 131 8.41 0.12 -4.05
N THR A 132 8.97 -0.17 -2.89
CA THR A 132 9.27 0.83 -1.86
C THR A 132 10.34 1.81 -2.35
N LEU A 133 11.39 1.33 -3.01
CA LEU A 133 12.43 2.19 -3.58
C LEU A 133 11.87 3.08 -4.70
N ILE A 134 11.02 2.52 -5.58
CA ILE A 134 10.32 3.30 -6.62
C ILE A 134 9.43 4.37 -5.99
N PHE A 135 8.65 4.04 -4.95
CA PHE A 135 7.82 5.01 -4.24
C PHE A 135 8.66 6.16 -3.68
N VAL A 136 9.76 5.85 -3.01
CA VAL A 136 10.67 6.89 -2.47
C VAL A 136 11.29 7.71 -3.59
N GLY A 137 11.71 7.06 -4.69
CA GLY A 137 12.27 7.71 -5.87
C GLY A 137 11.29 8.63 -6.60
N LEU A 138 9.99 8.34 -6.56
CA LEU A 138 8.92 9.21 -7.05
C LEU A 138 8.59 10.37 -6.11
N GLY A 139 9.24 10.47 -4.95
CA GLY A 139 8.86 11.44 -3.93
C GLY A 139 7.52 11.13 -3.26
N GLY A 140 7.09 9.86 -3.27
CA GLY A 140 5.77 9.42 -2.80
C GLY A 140 5.48 9.78 -1.35
N HIS A 141 6.51 9.84 -0.50
CA HIS A 141 6.39 10.33 0.88
C HIS A 141 5.98 11.81 0.95
N ALA A 142 6.56 12.67 0.10
CA ALA A 142 6.22 14.07 0.04
C ALA A 142 4.83 14.29 -0.58
N LEU A 143 4.49 13.53 -1.65
CA LEU A 143 3.16 13.55 -2.26
C LEU A 143 2.08 13.17 -1.24
N LEU A 144 2.32 12.15 -0.43
CA LEU A 144 1.36 11.70 0.59
C LEU A 144 1.14 12.77 1.68
N LEU A 145 2.21 13.42 2.14
CA LEU A 145 2.11 14.51 3.09
C LEU A 145 1.36 15.71 2.50
N ASN A 146 1.63 16.05 1.24
CA ASN A 146 0.92 17.12 0.56
C ASN A 146 -0.58 16.81 0.43
N LEU A 147 -0.94 15.57 0.06
CA LEU A 147 -2.33 15.13 -0.05
C LEU A 147 -3.09 15.22 1.28
N VAL A 148 -2.45 14.89 2.40
CA VAL A 148 -3.12 15.01 3.70
C VAL A 148 -3.32 16.45 4.11
N VAL A 149 -2.36 17.34 3.82
CA VAL A 149 -2.49 18.77 4.08
C VAL A 149 -3.60 19.38 3.22
N GLU A 150 -3.60 19.07 1.91
CA GLU A 150 -4.60 19.56 0.97
C GLU A 150 -6.00 19.01 1.29
N SER A 151 -6.09 17.79 1.87
CA SER A 151 -7.35 17.21 2.30
C SER A 151 -8.08 18.01 3.40
N PHE A 152 -7.40 18.87 4.15
CA PHE A 152 -8.06 19.76 5.11
C PHE A 152 -8.80 20.91 4.43
N ASN A 153 -8.38 21.28 3.21
CA ASN A 153 -9.09 22.29 2.41
C ASN A 153 -10.34 21.73 1.73
N THR A 154 -10.24 20.51 1.21
CA THR A 154 -11.35 19.87 0.47
C THR A 154 -12.37 19.21 1.39
N LEU A 155 -11.89 18.66 2.50
CA LEU A 155 -12.67 17.98 3.52
C LEU A 155 -12.38 18.62 4.90
N PRO A 156 -12.90 19.84 5.14
CA PRO A 156 -12.71 20.51 6.41
C PRO A 156 -13.31 19.72 7.56
N ILE A 157 -12.80 19.96 8.76
CA ILE A 157 -13.29 19.35 9.98
C ILE A 157 -14.75 19.76 10.20
N GLY A 158 -15.62 18.78 10.54
CA GLY A 158 -17.06 18.97 10.60
C GLY A 158 -17.81 18.62 9.31
N SER A 159 -17.09 18.28 8.23
CA SER A 159 -17.71 17.80 6.98
C SER A 159 -17.90 16.29 6.99
N ASN A 160 -19.07 15.82 6.51
CA ASN A 160 -19.34 14.39 6.42
C ASN A 160 -18.67 13.79 5.17
N LEU A 161 -17.62 12.99 5.37
CA LEU A 161 -16.99 12.22 4.29
C LEU A 161 -17.71 10.90 3.97
N MET A 162 -18.42 10.32 4.94
CA MET A 162 -19.05 8.99 4.79
C MET A 162 -20.23 9.02 3.82
N THR A 163 -19.96 9.50 2.60
CA THR A 163 -20.93 9.39 1.52
C THR A 163 -20.92 7.99 0.94
N THR A 164 -22.07 7.50 0.52
CA THR A 164 -22.19 6.20 -0.18
C THR A 164 -21.26 6.15 -1.41
N GLU A 165 -20.98 7.29 -2.03
CA GLU A 165 -20.10 7.39 -3.19
C GLU A 165 -18.62 7.18 -2.83
N ALA A 166 -18.14 7.77 -1.75
CA ALA A 166 -16.77 7.53 -1.26
C ALA A 166 -16.53 6.04 -0.96
N MET A 167 -17.51 5.38 -0.32
CA MET A 167 -17.42 3.94 -0.06
C MET A 167 -17.42 3.11 -1.34
N LYS A 168 -18.29 3.42 -2.31
CA LYS A 168 -18.28 2.76 -3.62
C LYS A 168 -16.94 2.94 -4.33
N HIS A 169 -16.35 4.13 -4.25
CA HIS A 169 -15.06 4.44 -4.85
C HIS A 169 -13.93 3.57 -4.24
N VAL A 170 -13.89 3.43 -2.92
CA VAL A 170 -12.91 2.56 -2.23
C VAL A 170 -13.09 1.09 -2.62
N ILE A 171 -14.34 0.61 -2.65
CA ILE A 171 -14.65 -0.77 -3.04
C ILE A 171 -14.26 -1.02 -4.50
N ALA A 172 -14.60 -0.11 -5.40
CA ALA A 172 -14.23 -0.22 -6.82
C ALA A 172 -12.71 -0.24 -7.00
N TRP A 173 -11.97 0.63 -6.30
CA TRP A 173 -10.52 0.66 -6.32
C TRP A 173 -9.88 -0.62 -5.78
N SER A 174 -10.50 -1.28 -4.80
CA SER A 174 -9.98 -2.53 -4.22
C SER A 174 -9.86 -3.65 -5.25
N SER A 175 -10.63 -3.62 -6.36
CA SER A 175 -10.49 -4.56 -7.48
C SER A 175 -9.11 -4.47 -8.15
N MET A 176 -8.44 -3.31 -8.02
CA MET A 176 -7.09 -3.08 -8.56
C MET A 176 -6.03 -3.96 -7.91
N LEU A 177 -6.29 -4.49 -6.71
CA LEU A 177 -5.44 -5.49 -6.07
C LEU A 177 -5.23 -6.69 -6.99
N PHE A 178 -6.31 -7.25 -7.55
CA PHE A 178 -6.24 -8.42 -8.42
C PHE A 178 -5.79 -8.05 -9.83
N LEU A 179 -6.35 -6.98 -10.40
CA LEU A 179 -6.01 -6.53 -11.74
C LEU A 179 -4.55 -6.08 -11.82
N GLY A 180 -4.07 -5.29 -10.85
CA GLY A 180 -2.68 -4.84 -10.78
C GLY A 180 -1.71 -5.99 -10.61
N ALA A 181 -2.05 -6.98 -9.77
CA ALA A 181 -1.26 -8.19 -9.61
C ALA A 181 -1.16 -8.98 -10.92
N LEU A 182 -2.29 -9.20 -11.58
CA LEU A 182 -2.35 -9.92 -12.85
C LEU A 182 -1.52 -9.21 -13.93
N LEU A 183 -1.73 -7.91 -14.12
CA LEU A 183 -1.00 -7.13 -15.13
C LEU A 183 0.50 -7.09 -14.89
N THR A 184 0.94 -7.15 -13.62
CA THR A 184 2.37 -7.16 -13.27
C THR A 184 2.99 -8.53 -13.47
N ALA A 185 2.28 -9.62 -13.12
CA ALA A 185 2.80 -10.98 -13.18
C ALA A 185 2.64 -11.65 -14.55
N LEU A 186 1.64 -11.23 -15.33
CA LEU A 186 1.22 -11.90 -16.57
C LEU A 186 2.35 -12.11 -17.60
N PRO A 187 3.24 -11.13 -17.89
CA PRO A 187 4.32 -11.35 -18.86
C PRO A 187 5.25 -12.49 -18.45
N VAL A 188 5.58 -12.58 -17.16
CA VAL A 188 6.43 -13.63 -16.59
C VAL A 188 5.71 -14.98 -16.60
N ILE A 189 4.46 -15.00 -16.15
CA ILE A 189 3.67 -16.23 -16.08
C ILE A 189 3.47 -16.85 -17.47
N VAL A 190 3.17 -16.01 -18.48
CA VAL A 190 2.99 -16.49 -19.86
C VAL A 190 4.31 -17.08 -20.41
N ALA A 191 5.43 -16.40 -20.21
CA ALA A 191 6.74 -16.93 -20.63
C ALA A 191 7.06 -18.26 -19.94
N LEU A 192 6.81 -18.36 -18.63
CA LEU A 192 7.01 -19.59 -17.87
C LEU A 192 6.06 -20.72 -18.29
N LEU A 193 4.83 -20.40 -18.69
CA LEU A 193 3.88 -21.38 -19.21
C LEU A 193 4.42 -22.05 -20.49
N PHE A 194 4.99 -21.26 -21.41
CA PHE A 194 5.62 -21.81 -22.63
C PHE A 194 6.82 -22.71 -22.29
N ILE A 195 7.64 -22.32 -21.34
CA ILE A 195 8.78 -23.14 -20.88
C ILE A 195 8.28 -24.44 -20.26
N ASN A 196 7.24 -24.39 -19.42
CA ASN A 196 6.63 -25.57 -18.81
C ASN A 196 6.08 -26.56 -19.87
N ILE A 197 5.39 -26.03 -20.87
CA ILE A 197 4.90 -26.86 -21.99
C ILE A 197 6.08 -27.51 -22.72
N GLY A 198 7.15 -26.75 -23.00
CA GLY A 198 8.36 -27.26 -23.63
C GLY A 198 9.03 -28.38 -22.83
N LEU A 199 9.18 -28.18 -21.53
CA LEU A 199 9.70 -29.22 -20.61
C LEU A 199 8.79 -30.46 -20.57
N GLY A 200 7.48 -30.28 -20.57
CA GLY A 200 6.52 -31.38 -20.60
C GLY A 200 6.63 -32.23 -21.88
N VAL A 201 6.87 -31.58 -23.04
CA VAL A 201 7.11 -32.29 -24.32
C VAL A 201 8.48 -32.99 -24.28
N ALA A 202 9.52 -32.34 -23.78
CA ALA A 202 10.86 -32.91 -23.67
C ALA A 202 10.90 -34.17 -22.79
N THR A 203 10.21 -34.16 -21.65
CA THR A 203 10.12 -35.35 -20.76
C THR A 203 9.31 -36.48 -21.36
N ARG A 204 8.36 -36.20 -22.26
CA ARG A 204 7.68 -37.22 -23.05
C ARG A 204 8.58 -37.89 -24.07
N ALA A 205 9.46 -37.09 -24.72
CA ALA A 205 10.39 -37.61 -25.72
C ALA A 205 11.55 -38.40 -25.10
N ALA A 206 11.95 -38.04 -23.88
CA ALA A 206 13.04 -38.71 -23.15
C ALA A 206 12.58 -39.08 -21.72
N PRO A 207 11.85 -40.21 -21.55
CA PRO A 207 11.31 -40.61 -20.21
C PRO A 207 12.39 -40.89 -19.16
N SER A 208 13.64 -41.09 -19.57
CA SER A 208 14.80 -41.24 -18.67
C SER A 208 15.15 -39.95 -17.93
N LEU A 209 14.72 -38.80 -18.44
CA LEU A 209 14.84 -37.52 -17.74
C LEU A 209 13.75 -37.43 -16.67
N ASN A 210 14.14 -37.71 -15.43
CA ASN A 210 13.21 -37.55 -14.31
C ASN A 210 12.85 -36.08 -14.16
N ILE A 211 11.55 -35.76 -14.29
CA ILE A 211 11.03 -34.38 -14.22
C ILE A 211 11.36 -33.70 -12.88
N PHE A 212 11.47 -34.46 -11.79
CA PHE A 212 11.80 -33.92 -10.47
C PHE A 212 13.30 -33.63 -10.30
N SER A 213 14.17 -34.42 -10.93
CA SER A 213 15.61 -34.23 -10.78
C SER A 213 16.20 -33.22 -11.77
N VAL A 214 15.63 -33.07 -12.95
CA VAL A 214 16.12 -32.18 -13.99
C VAL A 214 15.14 -31.04 -14.29
N GLY A 215 13.85 -31.35 -14.36
CA GLY A 215 12.82 -30.36 -14.73
C GLY A 215 12.66 -29.25 -13.70
N PHE A 216 12.65 -29.59 -12.40
CA PHE A 216 12.48 -28.59 -11.34
C PHE A 216 13.66 -27.59 -11.25
N PRO A 217 14.95 -28.01 -11.20
CA PRO A 217 16.06 -27.08 -11.28
C PRO A 217 16.07 -26.27 -12.57
N ALA A 218 15.79 -26.87 -13.72
CA ALA A 218 15.73 -26.18 -15.00
C ALA A 218 14.65 -25.08 -14.98
N MET A 219 13.50 -25.35 -14.39
CA MET A 219 12.42 -24.38 -14.24
C MET A 219 12.79 -23.20 -13.34
N ILE A 220 13.52 -23.44 -12.26
CA ILE A 220 14.01 -22.37 -11.39
C ILE A 220 14.98 -21.47 -12.14
N PHE A 221 15.98 -22.04 -12.85
CA PHE A 221 16.94 -21.25 -13.63
C PHE A 221 16.24 -20.45 -14.73
N ALA A 222 15.35 -21.08 -15.49
CA ALA A 222 14.56 -20.42 -16.51
C ALA A 222 13.69 -19.30 -15.92
N GLY A 223 13.07 -19.57 -14.76
CA GLY A 223 12.22 -18.63 -14.04
C GLY A 223 12.97 -17.37 -13.59
N PHE A 224 14.15 -17.52 -13.02
CA PHE A 224 14.99 -16.38 -12.67
C PHE A 224 15.47 -15.64 -13.93
N GLY A 225 15.83 -16.35 -15.01
CA GLY A 225 16.20 -15.73 -16.29
C GLY A 225 15.07 -14.85 -16.84
N VAL A 226 13.84 -15.39 -16.90
CA VAL A 226 12.65 -14.64 -17.34
C VAL A 226 12.36 -13.47 -16.41
N LEU A 227 12.47 -13.66 -15.10
CA LEU A 227 12.25 -12.59 -14.13
C LEU A 227 13.22 -11.44 -14.34
N ILE A 228 14.53 -11.71 -14.50
CA ILE A 228 15.56 -10.69 -14.74
C ILE A 228 15.25 -9.90 -16.01
N LEU A 229 14.89 -10.57 -17.09
CA LEU A 229 14.53 -9.93 -18.36
C LEU A 229 13.24 -9.08 -18.25
N ALA A 230 12.31 -9.48 -17.37
CA ALA A 230 11.06 -8.77 -17.14
C ALA A 230 11.17 -7.61 -16.14
N LEU A 231 12.27 -7.48 -15.38
CA LEU A 231 12.41 -6.45 -14.34
C LEU A 231 12.13 -5.02 -14.82
N PRO A 232 12.59 -4.57 -16.00
CA PRO A 232 12.27 -3.22 -16.48
C PRO A 232 10.76 -3.02 -16.67
N SER A 233 10.07 -4.01 -17.24
CA SER A 233 8.62 -3.97 -17.44
C SER A 233 7.85 -4.00 -16.12
N ILE A 234 8.28 -4.83 -15.18
CA ILE A 234 7.72 -4.88 -13.82
C ILE A 234 7.90 -3.54 -13.11
N GLY A 235 9.10 -2.94 -13.21
CA GLY A 235 9.39 -1.63 -12.62
C GLY A 235 8.48 -0.53 -13.15
N ALA A 236 8.31 -0.46 -14.47
CA ALA A 236 7.40 0.48 -15.12
C ALA A 236 5.94 0.27 -14.68
N ARG A 237 5.51 -0.98 -14.52
CA ARG A 237 4.17 -1.31 -14.03
C ARG A 237 3.97 -0.91 -12.56
N ILE A 238 4.97 -1.14 -11.70
CA ILE A 238 4.94 -0.71 -10.30
C ILE A 238 4.86 0.81 -10.20
N GLN A 239 5.64 1.54 -11.01
CA GLN A 239 5.57 3.00 -11.07
C GLN A 239 4.16 3.47 -11.46
N TRP A 240 3.57 2.85 -12.49
CA TRP A 240 2.21 3.15 -12.92
C TRP A 240 1.18 2.89 -11.83
N LEU A 241 1.29 1.75 -11.10
CA LEU A 241 0.40 1.43 -9.97
C LEU A 241 0.47 2.48 -8.87
N TRP A 242 1.66 2.98 -8.52
CA TRP A 242 1.81 4.06 -7.54
C TRP A 242 1.13 5.35 -8.01
N MET A 243 1.35 5.75 -9.25
CA MET A 243 0.72 6.94 -9.83
C MET A 243 -0.81 6.82 -9.81
N GLN A 244 -1.35 5.65 -10.18
CA GLN A 244 -2.79 5.39 -10.07
C GLN A 244 -3.28 5.44 -8.62
N GLY A 245 -2.53 4.86 -7.67
CA GLY A 245 -2.86 4.92 -6.25
C GLY A 245 -2.97 6.36 -5.75
N PHE A 246 -2.01 7.22 -6.07
CA PHE A 246 -2.06 8.64 -5.71
C PHE A 246 -3.24 9.37 -6.37
N PHE A 247 -3.49 9.10 -7.66
CA PHE A 247 -4.63 9.68 -8.36
C PHE A 247 -5.97 9.30 -7.69
N GLN A 248 -6.10 8.06 -7.27
CA GLN A 248 -7.31 7.59 -6.57
C GLN A 248 -7.46 8.20 -5.17
N VAL A 249 -6.34 8.40 -4.44
CA VAL A 249 -6.39 9.13 -3.17
C VAL A 249 -6.83 10.58 -3.38
N ARG A 250 -6.33 11.27 -4.42
CA ARG A 250 -6.77 12.63 -4.78
C ARG A 250 -8.27 12.67 -5.08
N ALA A 251 -8.76 11.73 -5.89
CA ALA A 251 -10.17 11.64 -6.22
C ALA A 251 -11.04 11.36 -4.99
N LEU A 252 -10.57 10.53 -4.04
CA LEU A 252 -11.28 10.24 -2.79
C LEU A 252 -11.50 11.50 -1.95
N VAL A 253 -10.47 12.35 -1.84
CA VAL A 253 -10.52 13.58 -1.03
C VAL A 253 -11.00 14.80 -1.83
N GLY A 254 -11.44 14.63 -3.07
CA GLY A 254 -12.03 15.70 -3.89
C GLY A 254 -11.00 16.71 -4.42
N ILE A 255 -9.74 16.32 -4.53
CA ILE A 255 -8.67 17.14 -5.12
C ILE A 255 -8.64 16.86 -6.62
N SER A 256 -8.99 17.84 -7.42
CA SER A 256 -8.99 17.78 -8.90
C SER A 256 -7.57 17.84 -9.49
#